data_d20bd5c28529edde569d65367051be8b
#
_entry.id   d20bd5c28529edde569d65367051be8b
#
_cell.length_a   1.000
_cell.length_b   1.000
_cell.length_c   1.000
_cell.angle_alpha   90.00
_cell.angle_beta   90.00
_cell.angle_gamma   90.00
#
_symmetry.space_group_name_H-M   'P 1'
#
loop_
_entity.id
_entity.type
_entity.pdbx_description
1 polymer ?
#
loop_
_entity_poly.entity_id
_entity_poly.type
_entity_poly.pdbx_seq_one_letter_code
_entity_poly.pdbx_strand_id
1 'polypeptide(L)'
;MKNLVIVESPAKAKTIEKYLGKDFTVMSSVGHIRQIAKKNKDGGRPIETNNKYKITFEVDPGKKKVVTELRKAVKAAEEVWLATDEDREGEAIAWHLCEVLKLNPKTTKRIVFHEITKNAIEEAIKNPRKIDMKMVEAQQTRQTLDWLVGFDLSPVVWRKVPGGKSAGRVQSPAVKLLVEREREIEKFGVKSSFKITGEFFVPNSGEILKAELNKKFETEKAATDFLKSLKNANFKVADISKTPGTRNPSAPFTTSTLQQEANARLGF
;
A
#
# COMPACT_ATOMS: atom_id res chain seq x y z
N MET A 1 -1.74 37.99 -7.13
CA MET A 1 -1.05 36.71 -6.78
C MET A 1 -0.33 36.24 -8.02
N LYS A 2 0.99 36.12 -7.97
CA LYS A 2 1.77 35.79 -9.16
C LYS A 2 1.57 34.31 -9.59
N ASN A 3 1.85 33.38 -8.70
CA ASN A 3 1.73 31.96 -9.01
C ASN A 3 0.84 31.25 -7.97
N LEU A 4 -0.07 30.43 -8.44
CA LEU A 4 -0.88 29.53 -7.61
C LEU A 4 -0.45 28.09 -7.85
N VAL A 5 -0.01 27.41 -6.79
CA VAL A 5 0.28 25.96 -6.82
C VAL A 5 -0.86 25.22 -6.13
N ILE A 6 -1.44 24.23 -6.80
CA ILE A 6 -2.52 23.42 -6.25
C ILE A 6 -1.97 22.00 -6.01
N VAL A 7 -1.96 21.58 -4.74
CA VAL A 7 -1.56 20.25 -4.27
C VAL A 7 -2.78 19.44 -3.84
N GLU A 8 -2.61 18.16 -3.59
CA GLU A 8 -3.72 17.29 -3.16
C GLU A 8 -3.99 17.33 -1.65
N SER A 9 -2.98 17.64 -0.81
CA SER A 9 -3.04 17.52 0.65
C SER A 9 -2.71 18.84 1.35
N PRO A 10 -3.47 19.26 2.39
CA PRO A 10 -3.17 20.45 3.18
C PRO A 10 -1.80 20.39 3.88
N ALA A 11 -1.35 19.20 4.28
CA ALA A 11 -0.04 19.01 4.90
C ALA A 11 1.09 19.33 3.92
N LYS A 12 0.98 18.85 2.66
CA LYS A 12 1.92 19.16 1.58
C LYS A 12 1.93 20.67 1.28
N ALA A 13 0.76 21.32 1.27
CA ALA A 13 0.65 22.75 0.96
C ALA A 13 1.53 23.61 1.88
N LYS A 14 1.42 23.43 3.19
CA LYS A 14 2.21 24.20 4.17
C LYS A 14 3.72 24.04 4.00
N THR A 15 4.17 22.84 3.69
CA THR A 15 5.60 22.55 3.54
C THR A 15 6.14 23.12 2.22
N ILE A 16 5.40 22.94 1.13
CA ILE A 16 5.81 23.40 -0.21
C ILE A 16 5.84 24.93 -0.26
N GLU A 17 4.86 25.61 0.34
CA GLU A 17 4.79 27.07 0.39
C GLU A 17 6.04 27.68 1.04
N LYS A 18 6.57 27.05 2.11
CA LYS A 18 7.82 27.49 2.75
C LYS A 18 9.03 27.45 1.80
N TYR A 19 9.05 26.46 0.90
CA TYR A 19 10.18 26.28 -0.03
C TYR A 19 10.11 27.19 -1.26
N LEU A 20 8.91 27.50 -1.72
CA LEU A 20 8.70 28.29 -2.94
C LEU A 20 8.81 29.80 -2.76
N GLY A 21 8.67 30.29 -1.52
CA GLY A 21 8.80 31.71 -1.20
C GLY A 21 7.59 32.58 -1.58
N LYS A 22 7.75 33.93 -1.50
CA LYS A 22 6.65 34.90 -1.52
C LYS A 22 5.91 35.04 -2.87
N ASP A 23 6.51 34.59 -3.97
CA ASP A 23 5.90 34.69 -5.31
C ASP A 23 4.86 33.59 -5.55
N PHE A 24 4.78 32.59 -4.67
CA PHE A 24 3.88 31.44 -4.79
C PHE A 24 2.90 31.40 -3.62
N THR A 25 1.66 31.11 -3.94
CA THR A 25 0.63 30.73 -2.96
C THR A 25 0.26 29.27 -3.19
N VAL A 26 0.26 28.46 -2.13
CA VAL A 26 -0.03 27.04 -2.24
C VAL A 26 -1.36 26.73 -1.60
N MET A 27 -2.27 26.11 -2.37
CA MET A 27 -3.57 25.67 -1.92
C MET A 27 -3.73 24.15 -2.10
N SER A 28 -4.64 23.56 -1.34
CA SER A 28 -4.94 22.12 -1.45
C SER A 28 -6.33 21.88 -2.01
N SER A 29 -6.45 20.86 -2.88
CA SER A 29 -7.74 20.31 -3.32
C SER A 29 -8.39 19.41 -2.26
N VAL A 30 -7.62 19.01 -1.24
CA VAL A 30 -8.06 18.04 -0.23
C VAL A 30 -8.49 16.71 -0.90
N GLY A 31 -7.64 16.19 -1.77
CA GLY A 31 -7.89 14.98 -2.57
C GLY A 31 -8.74 15.23 -3.80
N HIS A 32 -9.51 14.21 -4.21
CA HIS A 32 -10.43 14.33 -5.35
C HIS A 32 -11.53 15.35 -5.11
N ILE A 33 -11.81 16.16 -6.14
CA ILE A 33 -12.88 17.19 -6.12
C ILE A 33 -14.10 16.80 -6.94
N ARG A 34 -14.02 15.72 -7.72
CA ARG A 34 -15.11 15.13 -8.50
C ARG A 34 -15.25 13.65 -8.16
N GLN A 35 -16.45 13.17 -8.32
CA GLN A 35 -16.81 11.76 -8.21
C GLN A 35 -17.65 11.33 -9.41
N ILE A 36 -17.79 10.03 -9.62
CA ILE A 36 -18.77 9.52 -10.58
C ILE A 36 -20.16 9.95 -10.10
N ALA A 37 -20.95 10.54 -10.97
CA ALA A 37 -22.31 10.98 -10.64
C ALA A 37 -23.19 9.78 -10.27
N LYS A 38 -24.27 10.02 -9.56
CA LYS A 38 -25.24 8.96 -9.25
C LYS A 38 -25.99 8.49 -10.50
N LYS A 39 -26.25 9.42 -11.42
CA LYS A 39 -26.93 9.20 -12.70
C LYS A 39 -26.31 10.08 -13.78
N ASN A 40 -26.46 9.69 -15.04
CA ASN A 40 -26.15 10.57 -16.16
C ASN A 40 -27.22 11.67 -16.32
N LYS A 41 -27.07 12.56 -17.31
CA LYS A 41 -27.99 13.66 -17.53
C LYS A 41 -29.40 13.21 -17.89
N ASP A 42 -29.55 12.03 -18.48
CA ASP A 42 -30.82 11.46 -18.93
C ASP A 42 -31.47 10.55 -17.87
N GLY A 43 -30.91 10.53 -16.66
CA GLY A 43 -31.39 9.71 -15.53
C GLY A 43 -30.93 8.25 -15.55
N GLY A 44 -30.14 7.84 -16.54
CA GLY A 44 -29.56 6.52 -16.69
C GLY A 44 -28.29 6.29 -15.85
N ARG A 45 -27.58 5.21 -16.17
CA ARG A 45 -26.31 4.89 -15.50
C ARG A 45 -25.26 5.98 -15.77
N PRO A 46 -24.43 6.34 -14.78
CA PRO A 46 -23.40 7.37 -14.95
C PRO A 46 -22.25 6.93 -15.86
N ILE A 47 -22.11 5.63 -16.12
CA ILE A 47 -21.17 5.06 -17.08
C ILE A 47 -21.97 4.45 -18.24
N GLU A 48 -21.80 5.02 -19.42
CA GLU A 48 -22.51 4.63 -20.62
C GLU A 48 -21.73 3.54 -21.36
N THR A 49 -22.07 2.27 -21.11
CA THR A 49 -21.36 1.11 -21.71
C THR A 49 -21.44 1.10 -23.23
N ASN A 50 -22.53 1.62 -23.81
CA ASN A 50 -22.76 1.68 -25.25
C ASN A 50 -22.10 2.90 -25.94
N ASN A 51 -21.46 3.79 -25.15
CA ASN A 51 -20.82 5.02 -25.63
C ASN A 51 -19.37 5.09 -25.14
N LYS A 52 -18.55 4.12 -25.54
CA LYS A 52 -17.13 4.04 -25.20
C LYS A 52 -16.84 4.21 -23.69
N TYR A 53 -17.73 3.71 -22.85
CA TYR A 53 -17.65 3.83 -21.38
C TYR A 53 -17.55 5.28 -20.89
N LYS A 54 -18.23 6.20 -21.56
CA LYS A 54 -18.26 7.60 -21.15
C LYS A 54 -18.77 7.76 -19.74
N ILE A 55 -17.96 8.43 -18.90
CA ILE A 55 -18.25 8.65 -17.49
C ILE A 55 -18.87 10.03 -17.30
N THR A 56 -19.96 10.10 -16.55
CA THR A 56 -20.53 11.35 -16.07
C THR A 56 -19.96 11.64 -14.68
N PHE A 57 -19.21 12.74 -14.57
CA PHE A 57 -18.65 13.21 -13.31
C PHE A 57 -19.46 14.39 -12.76
N GLU A 58 -19.52 14.48 -11.44
CA GLU A 58 -20.06 15.62 -10.70
C GLU A 58 -19.05 16.12 -9.68
N VAL A 59 -19.15 17.39 -9.29
CA VAL A 59 -18.38 17.91 -8.16
C VAL A 59 -18.89 17.26 -6.88
N ASP A 60 -17.97 16.67 -6.09
CA ASP A 60 -18.32 16.11 -4.79
C ASP A 60 -19.01 17.17 -3.92
N PRO A 61 -20.25 16.91 -3.42
CA PRO A 61 -20.96 17.85 -2.55
C PRO A 61 -20.15 18.35 -1.36
N GLY A 62 -19.30 17.49 -0.76
CA GLY A 62 -18.39 17.84 0.32
C GLY A 62 -17.25 18.77 -0.07
N LYS A 63 -16.97 18.90 -1.38
CA LYS A 63 -15.85 19.71 -1.90
C LYS A 63 -16.29 21.05 -2.51
N LYS A 64 -17.59 21.38 -2.51
CA LYS A 64 -18.09 22.63 -3.11
C LYS A 64 -17.42 23.88 -2.56
N LYS A 65 -17.13 23.94 -1.25
CA LYS A 65 -16.44 25.06 -0.62
C LYS A 65 -15.00 25.19 -1.14
N VAL A 66 -14.25 24.09 -1.14
CA VAL A 66 -12.87 24.04 -1.65
C VAL A 66 -12.82 24.47 -3.12
N VAL A 67 -13.72 23.95 -3.95
CA VAL A 67 -13.81 24.32 -5.37
C VAL A 67 -14.10 25.81 -5.54
N THR A 68 -14.95 26.40 -4.69
CA THR A 68 -15.28 27.84 -4.75
C THR A 68 -14.05 28.68 -4.39
N GLU A 69 -13.31 28.29 -3.37
CA GLU A 69 -12.07 28.96 -2.94
C GLU A 69 -10.98 28.85 -4.03
N LEU A 70 -10.78 27.65 -4.60
CA LEU A 70 -9.84 27.44 -5.70
C LEU A 70 -10.19 28.27 -6.94
N ARG A 71 -11.50 28.37 -7.31
CA ARG A 71 -11.94 29.21 -8.43
C ARG A 71 -11.64 30.70 -8.22
N LYS A 72 -11.78 31.20 -7.00
CA LYS A 72 -11.41 32.58 -6.66
C LYS A 72 -9.89 32.78 -6.78
N ALA A 73 -9.11 31.84 -6.28
CA ALA A 73 -7.65 31.89 -6.34
C ALA A 73 -7.13 31.84 -7.78
N VAL A 74 -7.67 30.94 -8.61
CA VAL A 74 -7.31 30.83 -10.04
C VAL A 74 -7.59 32.13 -10.78
N LYS A 75 -8.72 32.80 -10.52
CA LYS A 75 -9.04 34.10 -11.15
C LYS A 75 -8.08 35.23 -10.73
N ALA A 76 -7.49 35.13 -9.54
CA ALA A 76 -6.56 36.12 -9.00
C ALA A 76 -5.08 35.80 -9.32
N ALA A 77 -4.79 34.64 -9.86
CA ALA A 77 -3.44 34.20 -10.20
C ALA A 77 -3.12 34.53 -11.68
N GLU A 78 -1.87 34.92 -11.93
CA GLU A 78 -1.33 35.07 -13.27
C GLU A 78 -1.00 33.70 -13.88
N GLU A 79 -0.51 32.77 -13.07
CA GLU A 79 -0.14 31.42 -13.48
C GLU A 79 -0.64 30.37 -12.48
N VAL A 80 -1.05 29.20 -13.00
CA VAL A 80 -1.52 28.08 -12.18
C VAL A 80 -0.66 26.84 -12.43
N TRP A 81 -0.23 26.22 -11.34
CA TRP A 81 0.61 25.03 -11.32
C TRP A 81 -0.10 23.90 -10.59
N LEU A 82 -0.09 22.70 -11.15
CA LEU A 82 -0.66 21.52 -10.52
C LEU A 82 0.46 20.62 -9.99
N ALA A 83 0.44 20.34 -8.70
CA ALA A 83 1.50 19.65 -7.97
C ALA A 83 0.92 18.47 -7.16
N THR A 84 0.16 17.62 -7.82
CA THR A 84 -0.37 16.37 -7.26
C THR A 84 0.66 15.23 -7.43
N ASP A 85 0.49 14.10 -6.77
CA ASP A 85 1.45 13.00 -6.79
C ASP A 85 1.72 12.44 -8.21
N GLU A 86 2.88 11.80 -8.39
CA GLU A 86 3.30 11.22 -9.66
C GLU A 86 2.77 9.79 -9.83
N ASP A 87 1.47 9.64 -9.64
CA ASP A 87 0.77 8.39 -9.92
C ASP A 87 -0.52 8.65 -10.71
N ARG A 88 -1.24 7.59 -11.04
CA ARG A 88 -2.49 7.69 -11.80
C ARG A 88 -3.56 8.49 -11.08
N GLU A 89 -3.61 8.39 -9.75
CA GLU A 89 -4.60 9.12 -8.94
C GLU A 89 -4.29 10.61 -8.92
N GLY A 90 -3.01 10.99 -8.71
CA GLY A 90 -2.58 12.39 -8.77
C GLY A 90 -2.77 13.00 -10.15
N GLU A 91 -2.54 12.24 -11.22
CA GLU A 91 -2.77 12.70 -12.59
C GLU A 91 -4.26 12.93 -12.88
N ALA A 92 -5.12 12.04 -12.38
CA ALA A 92 -6.57 12.21 -12.48
C ALA A 92 -7.06 13.42 -11.65
N ILE A 93 -6.51 13.65 -10.46
CA ILE A 93 -6.81 14.84 -9.64
C ILE A 93 -6.46 16.10 -10.42
N ALA A 94 -5.26 16.16 -11.02
CA ALA A 94 -4.81 17.29 -11.83
C ALA A 94 -5.76 17.55 -13.00
N TRP A 95 -6.18 16.51 -13.73
CA TRP A 95 -7.14 16.61 -14.82
C TRP A 95 -8.51 17.07 -14.32
N HIS A 96 -9.03 16.53 -13.23
CA HIS A 96 -10.29 16.97 -12.63
C HIS A 96 -10.24 18.44 -12.17
N LEU A 97 -9.09 18.90 -11.68
CA LEU A 97 -8.88 20.32 -11.37
C LEU A 97 -8.99 21.19 -12.62
N CYS A 98 -8.35 20.78 -13.72
CA CYS A 98 -8.47 21.51 -14.98
C CYS A 98 -9.93 21.65 -15.43
N GLU A 99 -10.69 20.55 -15.43
CA GLU A 99 -12.10 20.53 -15.82
C GLU A 99 -12.97 21.47 -14.97
N VAL A 100 -12.82 21.41 -13.64
CA VAL A 100 -13.64 22.19 -12.70
C VAL A 100 -13.26 23.66 -12.67
N LEU A 101 -11.97 23.95 -12.80
CA LEU A 101 -11.42 25.32 -12.73
C LEU A 101 -11.37 25.99 -14.12
N LYS A 102 -11.78 25.27 -15.19
CA LYS A 102 -11.73 25.73 -16.59
C LYS A 102 -10.32 26.06 -17.06
N LEU A 103 -9.34 25.29 -16.65
CA LEU A 103 -7.97 25.34 -17.11
C LEU A 103 -7.78 24.42 -18.31
N ASN A 104 -6.83 24.74 -19.18
CA ASN A 104 -6.52 23.91 -20.32
C ASN A 104 -5.48 22.83 -19.94
N PRO A 105 -5.82 21.52 -19.94
CA PRO A 105 -4.91 20.46 -19.55
C PRO A 105 -3.66 20.35 -20.46
N LYS A 106 -3.72 20.88 -21.68
CA LYS A 106 -2.59 20.86 -22.62
C LYS A 106 -1.55 21.96 -22.36
N THR A 107 -1.93 23.03 -21.64
CA THR A 107 -1.05 24.18 -21.40
C THR A 107 -0.77 24.41 -19.92
N THR A 108 -1.65 23.98 -19.01
CA THR A 108 -1.46 24.14 -17.58
C THR A 108 -0.21 23.39 -17.11
N LYS A 109 0.63 24.08 -16.37
CA LYS A 109 1.90 23.55 -15.85
C LYS A 109 1.63 22.47 -14.80
N ARG A 110 2.22 21.32 -14.99
CA ARG A 110 2.20 20.17 -14.09
C ARG A 110 3.60 19.94 -13.56
N ILE A 111 3.78 19.93 -12.25
CA ILE A 111 5.04 19.58 -11.60
C ILE A 111 4.88 18.30 -10.80
N VAL A 112 5.93 17.51 -10.78
CA VAL A 112 6.01 16.25 -10.04
C VAL A 112 7.32 16.19 -9.27
N PHE A 113 7.29 15.61 -8.10
CA PHE A 113 8.46 15.40 -7.26
C PHE A 113 8.27 14.14 -6.42
N HIS A 114 9.34 13.38 -6.21
CA HIS A 114 9.32 12.13 -5.46
C HIS A 114 9.47 12.35 -3.95
N GLU A 115 9.98 13.53 -3.55
CA GLU A 115 10.20 13.90 -2.16
C GLU A 115 9.88 15.38 -1.94
N ILE A 116 9.50 15.73 -0.71
CA ILE A 116 9.16 17.11 -0.34
C ILE A 116 10.40 17.77 0.28
N THR A 117 11.43 17.94 -0.53
CA THR A 117 12.64 18.70 -0.17
C THR A 117 12.69 19.98 -0.99
N LYS A 118 13.41 20.99 -0.48
CA LYS A 118 13.56 22.27 -1.17
C LYS A 118 14.13 22.10 -2.58
N ASN A 119 15.20 21.31 -2.70
CA ASN A 119 15.87 21.08 -3.98
C ASN A 119 14.97 20.38 -5.01
N ALA A 120 14.23 19.35 -4.59
CA ALA A 120 13.32 18.63 -5.49
C ALA A 120 12.18 19.52 -6.00
N ILE A 121 11.64 20.39 -5.13
CA ILE A 121 10.56 21.31 -5.51
C ILE A 121 11.05 22.42 -6.43
N GLU A 122 12.21 23.03 -6.14
CA GLU A 122 12.81 24.04 -7.00
C GLU A 122 13.16 23.47 -8.39
N GLU A 123 13.64 22.23 -8.45
CA GLU A 123 13.93 21.55 -9.71
C GLU A 123 12.65 21.24 -10.49
N ALA A 124 11.59 20.81 -9.81
CA ALA A 124 10.28 20.56 -10.45
C ALA A 124 9.67 21.84 -11.04
N ILE A 125 9.83 22.98 -10.39
CA ILE A 125 9.39 24.29 -10.94
C ILE A 125 10.16 24.68 -12.20
N LYS A 126 11.46 24.35 -12.28
CA LYS A 126 12.27 24.64 -13.47
C LYS A 126 11.89 23.74 -14.65
N ASN A 127 11.39 22.51 -14.38
CA ASN A 127 11.12 21.49 -15.36
C ASN A 127 9.63 21.06 -15.35
N PRO A 128 8.67 21.97 -15.64
CA PRO A 128 7.26 21.62 -15.65
C PRO A 128 6.93 20.73 -16.87
N ARG A 129 6.02 19.81 -16.67
CA ARG A 129 5.45 18.99 -17.74
C ARG A 129 3.96 19.31 -18.00
N LYS A 130 3.34 18.59 -18.88
CA LYS A 130 1.88 18.60 -19.11
C LYS A 130 1.23 17.43 -18.41
N ILE A 131 -0.08 17.45 -18.28
CA ILE A 131 -0.86 16.30 -17.79
C ILE A 131 -0.71 15.13 -18.77
N ASP A 132 -0.39 13.96 -18.23
CA ASP A 132 -0.34 12.71 -18.99
C ASP A 132 -1.75 12.13 -19.13
N MET A 133 -2.37 12.35 -20.27
CA MET A 133 -3.73 11.87 -20.55
C MET A 133 -3.82 10.34 -20.54
N LYS A 134 -2.74 9.60 -20.84
CA LYS A 134 -2.74 8.13 -20.78
C LYS A 134 -2.87 7.63 -19.35
N MET A 135 -2.22 8.30 -18.40
CA MET A 135 -2.38 8.01 -16.98
C MET A 135 -3.77 8.35 -16.47
N VAL A 136 -4.35 9.47 -16.92
CA VAL A 136 -5.75 9.85 -16.63
C VAL A 136 -6.72 8.79 -17.16
N GLU A 137 -6.56 8.35 -18.39
CA GLU A 137 -7.39 7.30 -19.01
C GLU A 137 -7.23 5.96 -18.27
N ALA A 138 -6.02 5.60 -17.86
CA ALA A 138 -5.75 4.39 -17.07
C ALA A 138 -6.47 4.43 -15.71
N GLN A 139 -6.47 5.58 -15.04
CA GLN A 139 -7.22 5.77 -13.79
C GLN A 139 -8.73 5.67 -14.02
N GLN A 140 -9.25 6.34 -15.04
CA GLN A 140 -10.67 6.28 -15.40
C GLN A 140 -11.12 4.86 -15.77
N THR A 141 -10.29 4.13 -16.51
CA THR A 141 -10.55 2.72 -16.85
C THR A 141 -10.66 1.87 -15.61
N ARG A 142 -9.73 2.02 -14.64
CA ARG A 142 -9.79 1.33 -13.37
C ARG A 142 -11.06 1.68 -12.60
N GLN A 143 -11.39 2.96 -12.51
CA GLN A 143 -12.57 3.44 -11.80
C GLN A 143 -13.87 2.93 -12.44
N THR A 144 -13.92 2.90 -13.77
CA THR A 144 -15.01 2.31 -14.55
C THR A 144 -15.18 0.83 -14.23
N LEU A 145 -14.08 0.07 -14.26
CA LEU A 145 -14.10 -1.35 -13.97
C LEU A 145 -14.55 -1.64 -12.53
N ASP A 146 -14.04 -0.89 -11.57
CA ASP A 146 -14.42 -1.03 -10.15
C ASP A 146 -15.92 -0.74 -9.97
N TRP A 147 -16.44 0.27 -10.66
CA TRP A 147 -17.86 0.62 -10.63
C TRP A 147 -18.72 -0.50 -11.24
N LEU A 148 -18.39 -0.95 -12.46
CA LEU A 148 -19.16 -1.98 -13.18
C LEU A 148 -19.17 -3.30 -12.38
N VAL A 149 -18.00 -3.77 -11.93
CA VAL A 149 -17.90 -4.99 -11.13
C VAL A 149 -18.72 -4.88 -9.85
N GLY A 150 -18.61 -3.74 -9.14
CA GLY A 150 -19.34 -3.52 -7.90
C GLY A 150 -20.86 -3.50 -8.12
N PHE A 151 -21.33 -2.76 -9.10
CA PHE A 151 -22.78 -2.58 -9.31
C PHE A 151 -23.45 -3.74 -10.03
N ASP A 152 -22.76 -4.43 -10.94
CA ASP A 152 -23.35 -5.54 -11.71
C ASP A 152 -23.27 -6.88 -10.98
N LEU A 153 -22.19 -7.13 -10.20
CA LEU A 153 -22.02 -8.40 -9.48
C LEU A 153 -22.60 -8.39 -8.07
N SER A 154 -22.65 -7.27 -7.37
CA SER A 154 -23.22 -7.24 -6.02
C SER A 154 -24.67 -7.72 -5.94
N PRO A 155 -25.57 -7.37 -6.89
CA PRO A 155 -26.92 -7.94 -6.90
C PRO A 155 -26.98 -9.45 -7.11
N VAL A 156 -26.00 -10.03 -7.79
CA VAL A 156 -25.88 -11.51 -7.92
C VAL A 156 -25.49 -12.13 -6.57
N VAL A 157 -24.53 -11.51 -5.89
CA VAL A 157 -24.10 -11.94 -4.54
C VAL A 157 -25.27 -11.90 -3.56
N TRP A 158 -26.06 -10.82 -3.55
CA TRP A 158 -27.23 -10.70 -2.66
C TRP A 158 -28.27 -11.82 -2.89
N ARG A 159 -28.45 -12.24 -4.12
CA ARG A 159 -29.47 -13.25 -4.48
C ARG A 159 -28.96 -14.69 -4.30
N LYS A 160 -27.65 -14.93 -4.44
CA LYS A 160 -27.09 -16.28 -4.55
C LYS A 160 -26.25 -16.70 -3.36
N VAL A 161 -25.79 -15.76 -2.55
CA VAL A 161 -24.90 -16.03 -1.40
C VAL A 161 -25.60 -15.58 -0.11
N PRO A 162 -26.03 -16.50 0.76
CA PRO A 162 -26.61 -16.14 2.05
C PRO A 162 -25.66 -15.25 2.86
N GLY A 163 -26.15 -14.09 3.30
CA GLY A 163 -25.33 -13.09 4.01
C GLY A 163 -24.34 -12.32 3.17
N GLY A 164 -24.28 -12.55 1.87
CA GLY A 164 -23.41 -11.84 0.94
C GLY A 164 -23.78 -10.36 0.82
N LYS A 165 -22.80 -9.46 0.98
CA LYS A 165 -23.05 -8.01 1.01
C LYS A 165 -22.66 -7.30 -0.29
N SER A 166 -21.55 -7.68 -0.91
CA SER A 166 -21.08 -7.04 -2.13
C SER A 166 -20.01 -7.88 -2.83
N ALA A 167 -19.77 -7.59 -4.10
CA ALA A 167 -18.63 -8.05 -4.86
C ALA A 167 -17.75 -6.85 -5.26
N GLY A 168 -16.47 -7.10 -5.46
CA GLY A 168 -15.54 -6.07 -5.92
C GLY A 168 -14.26 -6.67 -6.45
N ARG A 169 -13.63 -5.97 -7.38
CA ARG A 169 -12.44 -6.44 -8.10
C ARG A 169 -11.24 -6.71 -7.17
N VAL A 170 -11.13 -5.98 -6.07
CA VAL A 170 -10.05 -6.15 -5.09
C VAL A 170 -10.50 -7.01 -3.90
N GLN A 171 -11.66 -6.70 -3.33
CA GLN A 171 -12.15 -7.37 -2.13
C GLN A 171 -12.45 -8.87 -2.34
N SER A 172 -13.03 -9.25 -3.48
CA SER A 172 -13.39 -10.64 -3.74
C SER A 172 -12.15 -11.57 -3.87
N PRO A 173 -11.09 -11.20 -4.62
CA PRO A 173 -9.84 -11.94 -4.59
C PRO A 173 -9.17 -11.98 -3.21
N ALA A 174 -9.21 -10.88 -2.44
CA ALA A 174 -8.64 -10.87 -1.10
C ALA A 174 -9.35 -11.87 -0.17
N VAL A 175 -10.67 -11.90 -0.18
CA VAL A 175 -11.47 -12.90 0.58
C VAL A 175 -11.13 -14.30 0.13
N LYS A 176 -11.00 -14.54 -1.18
CA LYS A 176 -10.62 -15.86 -1.73
C LYS A 176 -9.28 -16.32 -1.15
N LEU A 177 -8.26 -15.47 -1.17
CA LEU A 177 -6.93 -15.80 -0.63
C LEU A 177 -6.98 -16.14 0.87
N LEU A 178 -7.77 -15.39 1.64
CA LEU A 178 -7.94 -15.67 3.07
C LEU A 178 -8.63 -16.99 3.30
N VAL A 179 -9.69 -17.29 2.55
CA VAL A 179 -10.42 -18.57 2.65
C VAL A 179 -9.54 -19.75 2.23
N GLU A 180 -8.75 -19.61 1.17
CA GLU A 180 -7.81 -20.65 0.73
C GLU A 180 -6.78 -20.96 1.83
N ARG A 181 -6.22 -19.91 2.44
CA ARG A 181 -5.26 -20.06 3.57
C ARG A 181 -5.93 -20.71 4.79
N GLU A 182 -7.14 -20.31 5.15
CA GLU A 182 -7.85 -20.90 6.29
C GLU A 182 -8.11 -22.41 6.05
N ARG A 183 -8.51 -22.77 4.84
CA ARG A 183 -8.69 -24.20 4.47
C ARG A 183 -7.39 -25.00 4.52
N GLU A 184 -6.26 -24.39 4.21
CA GLU A 184 -4.93 -25.02 4.40
C GLU A 184 -4.64 -25.26 5.88
N ILE A 185 -4.97 -24.27 6.74
CA ILE A 185 -4.80 -24.37 8.20
C ILE A 185 -5.70 -25.48 8.77
N GLU A 186 -6.97 -25.50 8.39
CA GLU A 186 -7.92 -26.55 8.82
C GLU A 186 -7.48 -27.97 8.43
N LYS A 187 -6.88 -28.11 7.25
CA LYS A 187 -6.34 -29.39 6.77
C LYS A 187 -4.99 -29.76 7.36
N PHE A 188 -4.34 -28.82 8.03
CA PHE A 188 -3.02 -29.08 8.59
C PHE A 188 -3.09 -30.03 9.77
N GLY A 189 -2.60 -31.25 9.56
CA GLY A 189 -2.44 -32.22 10.62
C GLY A 189 -1.27 -31.84 11.54
N VAL A 190 -1.56 -31.54 12.79
CA VAL A 190 -0.52 -31.25 13.78
C VAL A 190 0.31 -32.50 14.02
N LYS A 191 1.61 -32.41 13.73
CA LYS A 191 2.60 -33.44 14.09
C LYS A 191 3.47 -32.93 15.21
N SER A 192 3.48 -33.60 16.33
CA SER A 192 4.44 -33.36 17.42
C SER A 192 5.70 -34.18 17.22
N SER A 193 6.82 -33.66 17.67
CA SER A 193 8.07 -34.39 17.73
C SER A 193 8.83 -34.05 19.02
N PHE A 194 9.52 -35.02 19.56
CA PHE A 194 10.33 -34.88 20.77
C PHE A 194 11.79 -34.71 20.38
N LYS A 195 12.37 -33.60 20.83
CA LYS A 195 13.76 -33.24 20.67
C LYS A 195 14.48 -33.58 21.97
N ILE A 196 15.64 -34.21 21.89
CA ILE A 196 16.47 -34.52 23.05
C ILE A 196 17.70 -33.61 23.08
N THR A 197 17.92 -32.96 24.20
CA THR A 197 19.12 -32.17 24.48
C THR A 197 19.86 -32.75 25.68
N GLY A 198 21.16 -32.69 25.66
CA GLY A 198 22.03 -33.15 26.77
C GLY A 198 22.96 -32.04 27.22
N GLU A 199 23.24 -32.03 28.51
CA GLU A 199 24.28 -31.19 29.10
C GLU A 199 25.41 -32.12 29.58
N PHE A 200 26.61 -31.91 29.05
CA PHE A 200 27.78 -32.72 29.33
C PHE A 200 28.81 -31.89 30.10
N PHE A 201 29.22 -32.38 31.25
CA PHE A 201 30.26 -31.75 32.05
C PHE A 201 31.62 -32.13 31.48
N VAL A 202 32.44 -31.14 31.16
CA VAL A 202 33.80 -31.37 30.68
C VAL A 202 34.71 -31.57 31.86
N PRO A 203 35.39 -32.74 31.98
CA PRO A 203 36.30 -33.00 33.09
C PRO A 203 37.39 -31.94 33.17
N ASN A 204 37.68 -31.47 34.38
CA ASN A 204 38.75 -30.52 34.71
C ASN A 204 38.61 -29.09 34.18
N SER A 205 37.54 -28.73 33.45
CA SER A 205 37.36 -27.36 32.98
C SER A 205 36.24 -26.60 33.68
N GLY A 206 35.30 -27.33 34.31
CA GLY A 206 34.08 -26.74 34.87
C GLY A 206 33.06 -26.27 33.83
N GLU A 207 33.34 -26.47 32.56
CA GLU A 207 32.47 -26.07 31.47
C GLU A 207 31.37 -27.09 31.18
N ILE A 208 30.23 -26.61 30.72
CA ILE A 208 29.10 -27.43 30.32
C ILE A 208 28.95 -27.35 28.80
N LEU A 209 29.06 -28.46 28.10
CA LEU A 209 28.80 -28.60 26.69
C LEU A 209 27.32 -28.95 26.48
N LYS A 210 26.56 -28.06 25.86
CA LYS A 210 25.18 -28.35 25.47
C LYS A 210 25.17 -28.97 24.07
N ALA A 211 24.51 -30.10 23.93
CA ALA A 211 24.41 -30.81 22.69
C ALA A 211 22.94 -31.17 22.38
N GLU A 212 22.64 -31.32 21.13
CA GLU A 212 21.34 -31.70 20.64
C GLU A 212 21.48 -32.99 19.82
N LEU A 213 20.57 -33.94 20.07
CA LEU A 213 20.52 -35.16 19.27
C LEU A 213 20.05 -34.80 17.85
N ASN A 214 20.76 -35.26 16.85
CA ASN A 214 20.44 -35.05 15.43
C ASN A 214 19.22 -35.84 14.92
N LYS A 215 18.51 -36.56 15.82
CA LYS A 215 17.30 -37.33 15.57
C LYS A 215 16.16 -36.83 16.44
N LYS A 216 14.98 -36.67 15.85
CA LYS A 216 13.72 -36.39 16.55
C LYS A 216 12.90 -37.68 16.68
N PHE A 217 12.10 -37.79 17.74
CA PHE A 217 11.20 -38.91 17.97
C PHE A 217 9.74 -38.46 17.79
N GLU A 218 8.91 -39.29 17.18
CA GLU A 218 7.50 -38.98 16.96
C GLU A 218 6.63 -39.19 18.20
N THR A 219 7.09 -40.02 19.15
CA THR A 219 6.36 -40.32 20.38
C THR A 219 7.24 -40.15 21.62
N GLU A 220 6.61 -39.75 22.73
CA GLU A 220 7.27 -39.62 24.04
C GLU A 220 7.87 -40.96 24.51
N LYS A 221 7.16 -42.06 24.26
CA LYS A 221 7.63 -43.39 24.61
C LYS A 221 8.97 -43.71 23.93
N ALA A 222 9.05 -43.46 22.60
CA ALA A 222 10.29 -43.73 21.86
C ALA A 222 11.45 -42.85 22.35
N ALA A 223 11.20 -41.57 22.70
CA ALA A 223 12.18 -40.69 23.27
C ALA A 223 12.63 -41.17 24.67
N THR A 224 11.70 -41.59 25.52
CA THR A 224 11.95 -42.11 26.85
C THR A 224 12.75 -43.42 26.81
N ASP A 225 12.38 -44.35 25.92
CA ASP A 225 13.09 -45.60 25.77
C ASP A 225 14.54 -45.38 25.28
N PHE A 226 14.73 -44.43 24.39
CA PHE A 226 16.07 -44.02 23.98
C PHE A 226 16.89 -43.42 25.15
N LEU A 227 16.32 -42.52 25.96
CA LEU A 227 16.95 -41.94 27.11
C LEU A 227 17.34 -43.03 28.17
N LYS A 228 16.45 -44.02 28.38
CA LYS A 228 16.78 -45.17 29.28
C LYS A 228 17.96 -45.96 28.77
N SER A 229 18.14 -46.12 27.48
CA SER A 229 19.29 -46.83 26.90
C SER A 229 20.62 -46.10 27.11
N LEU A 230 20.57 -44.80 27.39
CA LEU A 230 21.77 -43.98 27.62
C LEU A 230 22.25 -43.95 29.11
N LYS A 231 21.51 -44.58 30.04
CA LYS A 231 21.77 -44.49 31.49
C LYS A 231 23.22 -44.80 31.89
N ASN A 232 23.88 -45.71 31.17
CA ASN A 232 25.29 -46.09 31.44
C ASN A 232 26.19 -45.83 30.21
N ALA A 233 25.81 -44.94 29.33
CA ALA A 233 26.59 -44.67 28.14
C ALA A 233 27.76 -43.75 28.41
N ASN A 234 28.90 -44.03 27.78
CA ASN A 234 30.05 -43.16 27.78
C ASN A 234 29.98 -42.23 26.52
N PHE A 235 30.20 -40.96 26.78
CA PHE A 235 30.16 -39.95 25.72
C PHE A 235 31.56 -39.43 25.43
N LYS A 236 31.88 -39.24 24.17
CA LYS A 236 33.16 -38.65 23.73
C LYS A 236 32.92 -37.72 22.54
N VAL A 237 33.71 -36.68 22.41
CA VAL A 237 33.76 -35.86 21.22
C VAL A 237 34.33 -36.69 20.08
N ALA A 238 33.57 -36.91 19.04
CA ALA A 238 33.98 -37.71 17.90
C ALA A 238 34.75 -36.87 16.86
N ASP A 239 34.29 -35.62 16.63
CA ASP A 239 34.89 -34.71 15.66
C ASP A 239 34.64 -33.25 16.02
N ILE A 240 35.55 -32.37 15.61
CA ILE A 240 35.42 -30.91 15.73
C ILE A 240 35.69 -30.29 14.36
N SER A 241 34.65 -29.82 13.71
CA SER A 241 34.80 -29.11 12.46
C SER A 241 34.66 -27.60 12.66
N LYS A 242 35.56 -26.83 12.06
CA LYS A 242 35.52 -25.35 12.07
C LYS A 242 35.29 -24.86 10.66
N THR A 243 34.15 -24.24 10.43
CA THR A 243 33.83 -23.62 9.12
C THR A 243 33.85 -22.10 9.26
N PRO A 244 34.67 -21.41 8.47
CA PRO A 244 34.61 -19.94 8.44
C PRO A 244 33.25 -19.47 8.01
N GLY A 245 32.67 -18.56 8.73
CA GLY A 245 31.38 -17.96 8.39
C GLY A 245 31.49 -16.44 8.34
N THR A 246 30.76 -15.82 7.44
CA THR A 246 30.59 -14.36 7.39
C THR A 246 29.19 -14.01 7.86
N ARG A 247 29.08 -12.99 8.72
CA ARG A 247 27.81 -12.43 9.14
C ARG A 247 27.66 -11.06 8.53
N ASN A 248 26.79 -10.96 7.55
CA ASN A 248 26.45 -9.68 6.93
C ASN A 248 25.39 -8.95 7.76
N PRO A 249 25.42 -7.60 7.80
CA PRO A 249 24.33 -6.84 8.38
C PRO A 249 23.05 -7.07 7.56
N SER A 250 21.90 -6.94 8.23
CA SER A 250 20.61 -6.99 7.55
C SER A 250 20.45 -5.79 6.61
N ALA A 251 19.67 -5.96 5.55
CA ALA A 251 19.28 -4.84 4.69
C ALA A 251 18.54 -3.76 5.51
N PRO A 252 18.62 -2.48 5.10
CA PRO A 252 17.79 -1.43 5.69
C PRO A 252 16.30 -1.78 5.64
N PHE A 253 15.54 -1.30 6.61
CA PHE A 253 14.10 -1.54 6.65
C PHE A 253 13.38 -0.86 5.48
N THR A 254 12.51 -1.60 4.83
CA THR A 254 11.39 -1.03 4.08
C THR A 254 10.24 -0.74 5.05
N THR A 255 9.23 0.03 4.61
CA THR A 255 8.03 0.26 5.45
C THR A 255 7.38 -1.05 5.89
N SER A 256 7.26 -2.02 4.98
CA SER A 256 6.66 -3.33 5.28
C SER A 256 7.48 -4.13 6.29
N THR A 257 8.80 -4.23 6.11
CA THR A 257 9.65 -5.00 7.03
C THR A 257 9.78 -4.32 8.39
N LEU A 258 9.74 -2.97 8.44
CA LEU A 258 9.69 -2.24 9.70
C LEU A 258 8.41 -2.54 10.48
N GLN A 259 7.25 -2.53 9.80
CA GLN A 259 5.96 -2.88 10.42
C GLN A 259 5.96 -4.31 10.96
N GLN A 260 6.48 -5.28 10.20
CA GLN A 260 6.59 -6.68 10.63
C GLN A 260 7.48 -6.83 11.87
N GLU A 261 8.66 -6.20 11.86
CA GLU A 261 9.59 -6.28 12.98
C GLU A 261 9.05 -5.55 14.22
N ALA A 262 8.39 -4.40 14.05
CA ALA A 262 7.74 -3.69 15.14
C ALA A 262 6.59 -4.51 15.77
N ASN A 263 5.78 -5.17 14.95
CA ASN A 263 4.74 -6.07 15.43
C ASN A 263 5.34 -7.25 16.20
N ALA A 264 6.37 -7.90 15.64
CA ALA A 264 6.99 -9.08 16.25
C ALA A 264 7.70 -8.78 17.60
N ARG A 265 8.35 -7.62 17.73
CA ARG A 265 9.15 -7.26 18.90
C ARG A 265 8.44 -6.39 19.93
N LEU A 266 7.55 -5.53 19.48
CA LEU A 266 6.92 -4.49 20.32
C LEU A 266 5.41 -4.68 20.47
N GLY A 267 4.81 -5.58 19.69
CA GLY A 267 3.38 -5.87 19.75
C GLY A 267 2.48 -4.78 19.15
N PHE A 268 3.02 -3.95 18.23
CA PHE A 268 2.21 -2.95 17.52
C PHE A 268 1.31 -3.57 16.46
#